data_1068204015c5a9ae57f609a33f9c5d5e
#
_entry.id   1068204015c5a9ae57f609a33f9c5d5e
#
_cell.length_a   1.000
_cell.length_b   1.000
_cell.length_c   1.000
_cell.angle_alpha   90.00
_cell.angle_beta   90.00
_cell.angle_gamma   90.00
#
_symmetry.space_group_name_H-M   'P 1'
#
loop_
_entity.id
_entity.type
_entity.pdbx_description
1 polymer ?
#
loop_
_entity_poly.entity_id
_entity_poly.type
_entity_poly.pdbx_seq_one_letter_code
_entity_poly.pdbx_strand_id
1 'polypeptide(L)'
;MNDLKRMNIKELEDLCENMREQIIEVVGKNGGHLGPNLGVVELSIALHYVYNSPEDKIVWDVGHQSYVHKILTGRKDKFHTIRKKGGLGPFTDPNESVHDQFISGHAGNSLSAATGLAMANPDKDVIVIIGDAAFANGTTLEALNDINGKIKNLTIIINDNEMSIGENVGAISEVFNKVINSHFYLKLRKDVRKLLSRYHITKPIVKPTERLEQSLRSIVTPGGFFNILGYDYIGPM
;
A
#
# COMPACT_ATOMS: atom_id res chain seq x y z
N MET A 1 -0.54 1.36 -21.93
CA MET A 1 -0.11 2.27 -20.86
C MET A 1 -0.14 3.74 -21.24
N ASN A 2 0.32 4.14 -22.43
CA ASN A 2 0.26 5.56 -22.83
C ASN A 2 -1.16 6.15 -22.84
N ASP A 3 -2.18 5.37 -23.11
CA ASP A 3 -3.58 5.82 -23.11
C ASP A 3 -4.11 6.06 -21.70
N LEU A 4 -3.69 5.24 -20.71
CA LEU A 4 -4.09 5.41 -19.32
C LEU A 4 -3.74 6.79 -18.75
N LYS A 5 -2.53 7.28 -19.06
CA LYS A 5 -2.04 8.58 -18.55
C LYS A 5 -2.73 9.80 -19.19
N ARG A 6 -3.58 9.60 -20.18
CA ARG A 6 -4.38 10.65 -20.84
C ARG A 6 -5.82 10.67 -20.41
N MET A 7 -6.25 9.66 -19.65
CA MET A 7 -7.63 9.53 -19.19
C MET A 7 -7.96 10.59 -18.14
N ASN A 8 -9.16 11.14 -18.22
CA ASN A 8 -9.71 11.99 -17.20
C ASN A 8 -10.26 11.13 -16.03
N ILE A 9 -10.65 11.79 -14.92
CA ILE A 9 -11.11 11.09 -13.70
C ILE A 9 -12.28 10.15 -14.00
N LYS A 10 -13.27 10.59 -14.78
CA LYS A 10 -14.43 9.76 -15.11
C LYS A 10 -14.06 8.52 -15.91
N GLU A 11 -13.16 8.68 -16.88
CA GLU A 11 -12.66 7.54 -17.67
C GLU A 11 -11.87 6.55 -16.80
N LEU A 12 -11.15 7.04 -15.79
CA LEU A 12 -10.47 6.18 -14.82
C LEU A 12 -11.45 5.45 -13.90
N GLU A 13 -12.53 6.11 -13.46
CA GLU A 13 -13.61 5.48 -12.69
C GLU A 13 -14.31 4.39 -13.50
N ASP A 14 -14.66 4.67 -14.76
CA ASP A 14 -15.26 3.70 -15.69
C ASP A 14 -14.30 2.51 -15.91
N LEU A 15 -13.00 2.77 -16.00
CA LEU A 15 -11.98 1.72 -16.10
C LEU A 15 -11.94 0.85 -14.83
N CYS A 16 -12.07 1.44 -13.64
CA CYS A 16 -12.13 0.68 -12.39
C CYS A 16 -13.29 -0.31 -12.38
N GLU A 17 -14.48 0.12 -12.80
CA GLU A 17 -15.65 -0.76 -12.86
C GLU A 17 -15.45 -1.88 -13.89
N ASN A 18 -14.96 -1.58 -15.08
CA ASN A 18 -14.64 -2.59 -16.10
C ASN A 18 -13.62 -3.62 -15.59
N MET A 19 -12.60 -3.18 -14.83
CA MET A 19 -11.62 -4.09 -14.22
C MET A 19 -12.26 -5.01 -13.18
N ARG A 20 -13.17 -4.47 -12.34
CA ARG A 20 -13.91 -5.27 -11.35
C ARG A 20 -14.74 -6.36 -12.02
N GLU A 21 -15.54 -5.99 -13.02
CA GLU A 21 -16.38 -6.94 -13.76
C GLU A 21 -15.52 -8.06 -14.37
N GLN A 22 -14.42 -7.72 -15.03
CA GLN A 22 -13.51 -8.69 -15.63
C GLN A 22 -12.88 -9.62 -14.58
N ILE A 23 -12.47 -9.10 -13.43
CA ILE A 23 -11.90 -9.90 -12.34
C ILE A 23 -12.96 -10.83 -11.77
N ILE A 24 -14.17 -10.34 -11.49
CA ILE A 24 -15.27 -11.14 -10.95
C ILE A 24 -15.62 -12.28 -11.90
N GLU A 25 -15.75 -12.00 -13.20
CA GLU A 25 -16.07 -12.99 -14.20
C GLU A 25 -15.00 -14.11 -14.28
N VAL A 26 -13.72 -13.70 -14.39
CA VAL A 26 -12.62 -14.67 -14.59
C VAL A 26 -12.34 -15.46 -13.31
N VAL A 27 -12.30 -14.79 -12.15
CA VAL A 27 -12.06 -15.46 -10.87
C VAL A 27 -13.22 -16.35 -10.47
N GLY A 28 -14.47 -15.95 -10.79
CA GLY A 28 -15.65 -16.78 -10.57
C GLY A 28 -15.58 -18.11 -11.34
N LYS A 29 -14.95 -18.15 -12.52
CA LYS A 29 -14.78 -19.35 -13.34
C LYS A 29 -13.53 -20.18 -12.97
N ASN A 30 -12.42 -19.52 -12.68
CA ASN A 30 -11.11 -20.15 -12.52
C ASN A 30 -10.72 -20.39 -11.05
N GLY A 31 -11.41 -19.75 -10.12
CA GLY A 31 -10.96 -19.59 -8.75
C GLY A 31 -9.86 -18.52 -8.63
N GLY A 32 -9.52 -18.12 -7.42
CA GLY A 32 -8.44 -17.16 -7.18
C GLY A 32 -8.73 -16.21 -6.03
N HIS A 33 -7.95 -15.14 -5.96
CA HIS A 33 -7.99 -14.16 -4.88
C HIS A 33 -8.92 -12.98 -5.26
N LEU A 34 -10.23 -13.12 -5.02
CA LEU A 34 -11.21 -12.11 -5.44
C LEU A 34 -11.11 -10.83 -4.59
N GLY A 35 -11.33 -10.93 -3.28
CA GLY A 35 -11.35 -9.79 -2.36
C GLY A 35 -10.08 -8.92 -2.42
N PRO A 36 -8.87 -9.52 -2.30
CA PRO A 36 -7.62 -8.76 -2.38
C PRO A 36 -7.45 -7.97 -3.68
N ASN A 37 -7.94 -8.49 -4.81
CA ASN A 37 -7.83 -7.79 -6.09
C ASN A 37 -8.88 -6.70 -6.26
N LEU A 38 -10.11 -6.91 -5.79
CA LEU A 38 -11.16 -5.88 -5.82
C LEU A 38 -10.80 -4.68 -4.94
N GLY A 39 -10.12 -4.92 -3.81
CA GLY A 39 -9.71 -3.87 -2.87
C GLY A 39 -8.54 -2.99 -3.34
N VAL A 40 -7.86 -3.34 -4.45
CA VAL A 40 -6.71 -2.58 -4.97
C VAL A 40 -6.89 -2.12 -6.42
N VAL A 41 -8.10 -2.11 -6.94
CA VAL A 41 -8.36 -1.71 -8.34
C VAL A 41 -7.92 -0.27 -8.56
N GLU A 42 -8.46 0.68 -7.78
CA GLU A 42 -8.11 2.10 -7.86
C GLU A 42 -6.64 2.33 -7.61
N LEU A 43 -6.09 1.71 -6.56
CA LEU A 43 -4.68 1.80 -6.23
C LEU A 43 -3.80 1.35 -7.40
N SER A 44 -4.11 0.21 -8.01
CA SER A 44 -3.34 -0.31 -9.14
C SER A 44 -3.39 0.61 -10.34
N ILE A 45 -4.57 1.16 -10.67
CA ILE A 45 -4.75 2.11 -11.76
C ILE A 45 -3.99 3.40 -11.47
N ALA A 46 -4.10 3.94 -10.25
CA ALA A 46 -3.39 5.14 -9.83
C ALA A 46 -1.86 4.97 -9.91
N LEU A 47 -1.34 3.84 -9.47
CA LEU A 47 0.09 3.53 -9.58
C LEU A 47 0.58 3.54 -11.03
N HIS A 48 -0.15 2.90 -11.94
CA HIS A 48 0.20 2.89 -13.36
C HIS A 48 -0.09 4.22 -14.07
N TYR A 49 -0.96 5.05 -13.51
CA TYR A 49 -1.17 6.43 -13.98
C TYR A 49 0.01 7.33 -13.63
N VAL A 50 0.55 7.20 -12.42
CA VAL A 50 1.64 8.05 -11.91
C VAL A 50 3.00 7.53 -12.37
N TYR A 51 3.30 6.28 -12.13
CA TYR A 51 4.61 5.67 -12.35
C TYR A 51 4.76 5.05 -13.75
N ASN A 52 6.00 4.91 -14.21
CA ASN A 52 6.35 4.37 -15.53
C ASN A 52 6.92 2.96 -15.41
N SER A 53 6.08 1.94 -15.17
CA SER A 53 6.54 0.55 -15.20
C SER A 53 6.91 0.14 -16.65
N PRO A 54 8.02 -0.57 -16.90
CA PRO A 54 8.91 -1.24 -15.96
C PRO A 54 10.11 -0.40 -15.47
N GLU A 55 10.27 0.86 -15.91
CA GLU A 55 11.37 1.71 -15.46
C GLU A 55 11.29 1.93 -13.95
N ASP A 56 10.13 2.42 -13.48
CA ASP A 56 9.80 2.43 -12.06
C ASP A 56 9.37 1.03 -11.62
N LYS A 57 9.76 0.64 -10.41
CA LYS A 57 9.60 -0.72 -9.93
C LYS A 57 8.40 -0.84 -9.01
N ILE A 58 7.39 -1.63 -9.42
CA ILE A 58 6.22 -1.92 -8.59
C ILE A 58 6.34 -3.35 -8.07
N VAL A 59 6.42 -3.48 -6.75
CA VAL A 59 6.59 -4.75 -6.04
C VAL A 59 5.32 -5.06 -5.23
N TRP A 60 4.78 -6.24 -5.40
CA TRP A 60 3.58 -6.70 -4.71
C TRP A 60 3.96 -7.75 -3.67
N ASP A 61 3.66 -7.49 -2.39
CA ASP A 61 3.89 -8.52 -1.35
C ASP A 61 2.96 -9.72 -1.58
N VAL A 62 3.50 -10.93 -1.48
CA VAL A 62 2.84 -12.16 -1.94
C VAL A 62 2.58 -12.16 -3.46
N GLY A 63 2.02 -11.08 -4.00
CA GLY A 63 1.64 -10.92 -5.40
C GLY A 63 0.21 -11.37 -5.74
N HIS A 64 -0.57 -11.78 -4.75
CA HIS A 64 -1.94 -12.30 -4.92
C HIS A 64 -2.97 -11.21 -5.32
N GLN A 65 -2.66 -9.94 -5.10
CA GLN A 65 -3.46 -8.75 -5.45
C GLN A 65 -2.99 -8.06 -6.74
N SER A 66 -2.26 -8.76 -7.61
CA SER A 66 -1.62 -8.17 -8.81
C SER A 66 -2.42 -8.33 -10.11
N TYR A 67 -3.70 -8.71 -10.07
CA TYR A 67 -4.46 -9.01 -11.29
C TYR A 67 -4.66 -7.78 -12.18
N VAL A 68 -5.00 -6.62 -11.61
CA VAL A 68 -5.09 -5.36 -12.35
C VAL A 68 -3.75 -4.97 -12.95
N HIS A 69 -2.66 -5.12 -12.19
CA HIS A 69 -1.31 -4.91 -12.69
C HIS A 69 -1.02 -5.77 -13.93
N LYS A 70 -1.39 -7.07 -13.90
CA LYS A 70 -1.23 -7.97 -15.06
C LYS A 70 -2.04 -7.48 -16.27
N ILE A 71 -3.29 -7.10 -16.06
CA ILE A 71 -4.17 -6.60 -17.13
C ILE A 71 -3.58 -5.34 -17.76
N LEU A 72 -3.16 -4.35 -16.95
CA LEU A 72 -2.61 -3.08 -17.41
C LEU A 72 -1.25 -3.22 -18.11
N THR A 73 -0.50 -4.27 -17.79
CA THR A 73 0.84 -4.52 -18.34
C THR A 73 0.85 -5.52 -19.51
N GLY A 74 -0.22 -5.49 -20.33
CA GLY A 74 -0.27 -6.17 -21.61
C GLY A 74 -0.75 -7.62 -21.58
N ARG A 75 -1.24 -8.10 -20.42
CA ARG A 75 -1.73 -9.49 -20.25
C ARG A 75 -3.26 -9.59 -20.28
N LYS A 76 -3.97 -8.51 -20.67
CA LYS A 76 -5.43 -8.46 -20.72
C LYS A 76 -6.04 -9.61 -21.51
N ASP A 77 -5.56 -9.85 -22.74
CA ASP A 77 -6.13 -10.87 -23.62
C ASP A 77 -5.92 -12.30 -23.08
N LYS A 78 -4.88 -12.49 -22.26
CA LYS A 78 -4.56 -13.77 -21.63
C LYS A 78 -5.13 -13.92 -20.23
N PHE A 79 -5.77 -12.88 -19.67
CA PHE A 79 -6.22 -12.88 -18.28
C PHE A 79 -7.23 -14.00 -17.98
N HIS A 80 -8.04 -14.39 -18.96
CA HIS A 80 -8.96 -15.53 -18.85
C HIS A 80 -8.27 -16.88 -18.59
N THR A 81 -6.94 -16.96 -18.74
CA THR A 81 -6.15 -18.15 -18.48
C THR A 81 -5.50 -18.19 -17.11
N ILE A 82 -5.75 -17.16 -16.26
CA ILE A 82 -5.11 -17.08 -14.94
C ILE A 82 -5.40 -18.35 -14.11
N ARG A 83 -4.37 -18.88 -13.44
CA ARG A 83 -4.41 -20.12 -12.65
C ARG A 83 -4.66 -21.40 -13.45
N LYS A 84 -4.73 -21.35 -14.77
CA LYS A 84 -4.81 -22.55 -15.62
C LYS A 84 -3.43 -23.03 -15.99
N LYS A 85 -3.30 -24.34 -16.20
CA LYS A 85 -2.04 -24.94 -16.66
C LYS A 85 -1.60 -24.34 -17.99
N GLY A 86 -0.40 -23.78 -18.04
CA GLY A 86 0.14 -23.09 -19.22
C GLY A 86 -0.43 -21.68 -19.46
N GLY A 87 -1.26 -21.19 -18.56
CA GLY A 87 -1.77 -19.82 -18.56
C GLY A 87 -1.00 -18.90 -17.61
N LEU A 88 -1.61 -17.74 -17.29
CA LEU A 88 -1.01 -16.76 -16.37
C LEU A 88 -0.94 -17.31 -14.95
N GLY A 89 0.18 -17.07 -14.29
CA GLY A 89 0.38 -17.35 -12.87
C GLY A 89 -0.48 -16.46 -11.95
N PRO A 90 -0.81 -16.94 -10.73
CA PRO A 90 -1.61 -16.17 -9.77
C PRO A 90 -0.85 -15.03 -9.07
N PHE A 91 0.47 -15.03 -9.17
CA PHE A 91 1.39 -14.06 -8.58
C PHE A 91 2.18 -13.35 -9.66
N THR A 92 2.88 -12.28 -9.31
CA THR A 92 3.87 -11.67 -10.20
C THR A 92 5.01 -12.63 -10.47
N ASP A 93 5.53 -12.64 -11.70
CA ASP A 93 6.65 -13.50 -12.11
C ASP A 93 7.51 -12.76 -13.16
N PRO A 94 8.78 -12.46 -12.86
CA PRO A 94 9.71 -11.84 -13.81
C PRO A 94 9.90 -12.64 -15.12
N ASN A 95 9.64 -13.94 -15.12
CA ASN A 95 9.64 -14.74 -16.34
C ASN A 95 8.37 -14.56 -17.18
N GLU A 96 7.28 -14.07 -16.59
CA GLU A 96 6.02 -13.82 -17.27
C GLU A 96 6.00 -12.43 -17.92
N SER A 97 6.59 -11.43 -17.24
CA SER A 97 6.59 -10.03 -17.70
C SER A 97 7.75 -9.23 -17.12
N VAL A 98 8.33 -8.34 -17.93
CA VAL A 98 9.35 -7.37 -17.50
C VAL A 98 8.80 -6.36 -16.46
N HIS A 99 7.48 -6.23 -16.35
CA HIS A 99 6.82 -5.39 -15.36
C HIS A 99 6.76 -6.03 -13.96
N ASP A 100 6.96 -7.34 -13.88
CA ASP A 100 6.93 -8.09 -12.63
C ASP A 100 8.36 -8.13 -12.07
N GLN A 101 8.60 -7.38 -10.99
CA GLN A 101 9.98 -7.19 -10.47
C GLN A 101 10.41 -8.28 -9.49
N PHE A 102 9.46 -9.01 -8.91
CA PHE A 102 9.73 -9.97 -7.86
C PHE A 102 8.65 -11.06 -7.83
N ILE A 103 9.06 -12.29 -7.55
CA ILE A 103 8.17 -13.44 -7.33
C ILE A 103 8.40 -13.97 -5.92
N SER A 104 7.33 -14.16 -5.15
CA SER A 104 7.43 -14.71 -3.82
C SER A 104 6.36 -15.74 -3.50
N GLY A 105 5.09 -15.36 -3.56
CA GLY A 105 4.00 -16.14 -2.99
C GLY A 105 4.03 -16.22 -1.45
N HIS A 106 5.02 -15.60 -0.79
CA HIS A 106 5.21 -15.57 0.67
C HIS A 106 5.05 -14.14 1.20
N ALA A 107 4.39 -14.01 2.36
CA ALA A 107 4.18 -12.72 2.99
C ALA A 107 5.44 -12.18 3.68
N GLY A 108 5.66 -10.87 3.58
CA GLY A 108 6.62 -10.13 4.37
C GLY A 108 8.03 -10.00 3.80
N ASN A 109 8.35 -10.60 2.66
CA ASN A 109 9.70 -10.52 2.06
C ASN A 109 9.84 -9.49 0.93
N SER A 110 8.75 -8.93 0.47
CA SER A 110 8.73 -7.96 -0.62
C SER A 110 9.45 -6.65 -0.26
N LEU A 111 9.38 -6.22 1.00
CA LEU A 111 10.04 -5.00 1.43
C LEU A 111 11.57 -5.11 1.36
N SER A 112 12.14 -6.25 1.75
CA SER A 112 13.58 -6.51 1.60
C SER A 112 13.99 -6.53 0.13
N ALA A 113 13.18 -7.15 -0.74
CA ALA A 113 13.42 -7.15 -2.18
C ALA A 113 13.32 -5.74 -2.79
N ALA A 114 12.31 -4.97 -2.41
CA ALA A 114 12.12 -3.58 -2.86
C ALA A 114 13.28 -2.68 -2.39
N THR A 115 13.79 -2.91 -1.18
CA THR A 115 14.98 -2.23 -0.65
C THR A 115 16.19 -2.48 -1.56
N GLY A 116 16.46 -3.72 -1.91
CA GLY A 116 17.55 -4.07 -2.83
C GLY A 116 17.36 -3.44 -4.22
N LEU A 117 16.14 -3.45 -4.75
CA LEU A 117 15.81 -2.79 -6.03
C LEU A 117 16.03 -1.28 -5.97
N ALA A 118 15.64 -0.61 -4.88
CA ALA A 118 15.81 0.82 -4.71
C ALA A 118 17.30 1.21 -4.61
N MET A 119 18.10 0.43 -3.90
CA MET A 119 19.55 0.63 -3.83
C MET A 119 20.24 0.41 -5.17
N ALA A 120 19.78 -0.57 -5.96
CA ALA A 120 20.34 -0.88 -7.27
C ALA A 120 19.90 0.11 -8.37
N ASN A 121 18.83 0.88 -8.15
CA ASN A 121 18.25 1.82 -9.12
C ASN A 121 17.99 3.18 -8.47
N PRO A 122 19.03 3.94 -8.08
CA PRO A 122 18.88 5.17 -7.30
C PRO A 122 18.10 6.29 -8.03
N ASP A 123 18.05 6.24 -9.37
CA ASP A 123 17.36 7.22 -10.22
C ASP A 123 15.94 6.80 -10.62
N LYS A 124 15.41 5.71 -10.04
CA LYS A 124 14.08 5.18 -10.32
C LYS A 124 13.27 5.09 -9.05
N ASP A 125 11.96 5.31 -9.18
CA ASP A 125 11.05 5.09 -8.07
C ASP A 125 10.78 3.59 -7.87
N VAL A 126 10.79 3.16 -6.63
CA VAL A 126 10.42 1.81 -6.21
C VAL A 126 9.23 1.89 -5.27
N ILE A 127 8.17 1.19 -5.62
CA ILE A 127 6.93 1.18 -4.86
C ILE A 127 6.66 -0.25 -4.42
N VAL A 128 6.45 -0.47 -3.12
CA VAL A 128 6.07 -1.77 -2.58
C VAL A 128 4.69 -1.70 -1.94
N ILE A 129 3.81 -2.63 -2.32
CA ILE A 129 2.45 -2.73 -1.80
C ILE A 129 2.40 -3.94 -0.86
N ILE A 130 2.04 -3.69 0.39
CA ILE A 130 2.02 -4.69 1.47
C ILE A 130 0.63 -4.68 2.11
N GLY A 131 0.00 -5.84 2.27
CA GLY A 131 -1.23 -5.96 3.05
C GLY A 131 -0.97 -5.84 4.56
N ASP A 132 -1.98 -5.47 5.31
CA ASP A 132 -1.96 -5.29 6.78
C ASP A 132 -1.41 -6.52 7.52
N ALA A 133 -1.90 -7.72 7.19
CA ALA A 133 -1.42 -8.96 7.79
C ALA A 133 0.06 -9.26 7.46
N ALA A 134 0.50 -8.97 6.24
CA ALA A 134 1.88 -9.15 5.83
C ALA A 134 2.80 -8.07 6.46
N PHE A 135 2.27 -6.88 6.70
CA PHE A 135 3.00 -5.81 7.35
C PHE A 135 3.36 -6.15 8.81
N ALA A 136 2.47 -6.85 9.53
CA ALA A 136 2.72 -7.32 10.89
C ALA A 136 3.72 -8.50 10.98
N ASN A 137 4.20 -9.02 9.86
CA ASN A 137 5.17 -10.11 9.81
C ASN A 137 6.55 -9.65 10.32
N GLY A 138 7.23 -10.47 11.10
CA GLY A 138 8.56 -10.18 11.64
C GLY A 138 9.60 -9.84 10.56
N THR A 139 9.54 -10.51 9.40
CA THR A 139 10.44 -10.24 8.26
C THR A 139 10.24 -8.83 7.68
N THR A 140 8.99 -8.34 7.63
CA THR A 140 8.70 -6.96 7.20
C THR A 140 9.26 -5.95 8.19
N LEU A 141 9.14 -6.23 9.48
CA LEU A 141 9.66 -5.34 10.54
C LEU A 141 11.18 -5.29 10.57
N GLU A 142 11.83 -6.41 10.28
CA GLU A 142 13.28 -6.47 10.13
C GLU A 142 13.73 -5.58 8.96
N ALA A 143 13.06 -5.68 7.80
CA ALA A 143 13.35 -4.82 6.66
C ALA A 143 13.11 -3.34 6.97
N LEU A 144 12.00 -2.98 7.65
CA LEU A 144 11.75 -1.62 8.10
C LEU A 144 12.86 -1.08 9.02
N ASN A 145 13.34 -1.90 9.94
CA ASN A 145 14.42 -1.54 10.84
C ASN A 145 15.75 -1.29 10.08
N ASP A 146 16.02 -2.07 9.05
CA ASP A 146 17.25 -1.94 8.25
C ASP A 146 17.22 -0.67 7.36
N ILE A 147 16.11 -0.40 6.71
CA ILE A 147 15.93 0.77 5.83
C ILE A 147 16.10 2.08 6.62
N ASN A 148 15.50 2.18 7.80
CA ASN A 148 15.62 3.32 8.72
C ASN A 148 15.52 4.70 8.03
N GLY A 149 14.57 4.86 7.10
CA GLY A 149 14.32 6.10 6.36
C GLY A 149 15.50 6.61 5.49
N LYS A 150 16.53 5.80 5.24
CA LYS A 150 17.72 6.20 4.47
C LYS A 150 17.53 6.14 2.96
N ILE A 151 16.59 5.32 2.49
CA ILE A 151 16.32 5.11 1.07
C ILE A 151 15.23 6.08 0.61
N LYS A 152 15.60 7.02 -0.26
CA LYS A 152 14.71 8.14 -0.64
C LYS A 152 13.77 7.85 -1.80
N ASN A 153 14.09 6.88 -2.63
CA ASN A 153 13.34 6.47 -3.80
C ASN A 153 12.46 5.22 -3.55
N LEU A 154 12.18 4.90 -2.28
CA LEU A 154 11.32 3.79 -1.88
C LEU A 154 10.04 4.31 -1.24
N THR A 155 8.90 3.98 -1.83
CA THR A 155 7.56 4.24 -1.29
C THR A 155 6.94 2.94 -0.80
N ILE A 156 6.53 2.90 0.46
CA ILE A 156 5.87 1.75 1.08
C ILE A 156 4.38 2.07 1.19
N ILE A 157 3.53 1.28 0.55
CA ILE A 157 2.07 1.41 0.63
C ILE A 157 1.53 0.25 1.46
N ILE A 158 0.93 0.58 2.58
CA ILE A 158 0.23 -0.39 3.43
C ILE A 158 -1.25 -0.33 3.05
N ASN A 159 -1.72 -1.43 2.45
CA ASN A 159 -3.12 -1.57 2.08
C ASN A 159 -3.85 -2.35 3.15
N ASP A 160 -4.75 -1.67 3.86
CA ASP A 160 -5.62 -2.26 4.87
C ASP A 160 -7.05 -2.26 4.33
N ASN A 161 -7.57 -3.45 4.05
CA ASN A 161 -8.95 -3.65 3.59
C ASN A 161 -9.83 -4.31 4.66
N GLU A 162 -9.35 -4.37 5.90
CA GLU A 162 -10.00 -5.04 7.04
C GLU A 162 -10.35 -6.52 6.79
N MET A 163 -9.84 -7.11 5.71
CA MET A 163 -10.13 -8.47 5.24
C MET A 163 -8.87 -9.34 5.35
N SER A 164 -8.65 -9.94 6.50
CA SER A 164 -7.66 -11.02 6.66
C SER A 164 -8.35 -12.39 6.68
N ILE A 165 -7.61 -13.45 6.34
CA ILE A 165 -8.09 -14.85 6.37
C ILE A 165 -8.40 -15.28 7.82
N GLY A 166 -7.91 -14.55 8.82
CA GLY A 166 -8.17 -14.75 10.25
C GLY A 166 -7.95 -13.43 10.99
N GLU A 167 -8.31 -13.38 12.27
CA GLU A 167 -8.02 -12.21 13.09
C GLU A 167 -6.51 -11.97 13.16
N ASN A 168 -6.11 -10.74 12.87
CA ASN A 168 -4.72 -10.32 13.00
C ASN A 168 -4.31 -10.41 14.48
N VAL A 169 -3.43 -11.34 14.80
CA VAL A 169 -2.98 -11.61 16.19
C VAL A 169 -1.59 -11.01 16.43
N GLY A 170 -1.34 -10.61 17.67
CA GLY A 170 -0.06 -10.11 18.13
C GLY A 170 -0.04 -8.62 18.47
N ALA A 171 0.88 -8.23 19.35
CA ALA A 171 0.96 -6.87 19.88
C ALA A 171 1.12 -5.80 18.79
N ILE A 172 1.84 -6.12 17.73
CA ILE A 172 2.06 -5.20 16.60
C ILE A 172 0.76 -5.01 15.81
N SER A 173 0.04 -6.09 15.50
CA SER A 173 -1.28 -6.02 14.87
C SER A 173 -2.27 -5.23 15.74
N GLU A 174 -2.24 -5.40 17.06
CA GLU A 174 -3.06 -4.58 17.97
C GLU A 174 -2.68 -3.10 17.94
N VAL A 175 -1.38 -2.79 17.91
CA VAL A 175 -0.90 -1.40 17.78
C VAL A 175 -1.36 -0.81 16.45
N PHE A 176 -1.20 -1.53 15.34
CA PHE A 176 -1.66 -1.07 14.03
C PHE A 176 -3.18 -0.93 13.97
N ASN A 177 -3.94 -1.90 14.46
CA ASN A 177 -5.39 -1.81 14.52
C ASN A 177 -5.87 -0.61 15.37
N LYS A 178 -5.24 -0.35 16.51
CA LYS A 178 -5.54 0.83 17.35
C LYS A 178 -5.13 2.15 16.66
N VAL A 179 -4.08 2.09 15.85
CA VAL A 179 -3.46 3.22 15.19
C VAL A 179 -4.17 3.56 13.87
N ILE A 180 -4.59 2.55 13.10
CA ILE A 180 -5.28 2.70 11.82
C ILE A 180 -6.80 2.84 12.03
N ASN A 181 -7.42 2.11 12.96
CA ASN A 181 -8.84 2.20 13.30
C ASN A 181 -9.14 3.50 14.09
N SER A 182 -9.06 4.59 13.41
CA SER A 182 -8.99 5.96 13.94
C SER A 182 -10.32 6.58 14.37
N HIS A 183 -11.36 5.82 14.69
CA HIS A 183 -12.50 6.37 15.45
C HIS A 183 -12.04 6.98 16.78
N PHE A 184 -11.05 6.38 17.44
CA PHE A 184 -10.41 6.94 18.62
C PHE A 184 -9.61 8.21 18.28
N TYR A 185 -8.86 8.22 17.17
CA TYR A 185 -8.12 9.40 16.70
C TYR A 185 -9.04 10.55 16.30
N LEU A 186 -10.11 10.29 15.55
CA LEU A 186 -11.09 11.30 15.17
C LEU A 186 -11.82 11.86 16.41
N LYS A 187 -12.12 11.02 17.39
CA LYS A 187 -12.72 11.44 18.65
C LYS A 187 -11.74 12.26 19.49
N LEU A 188 -10.50 11.77 19.66
CA LEU A 188 -9.45 12.50 20.38
C LEU A 188 -9.13 13.84 19.72
N ARG A 189 -9.04 13.89 18.39
CA ARG A 189 -8.85 15.14 17.63
C ARG A 189 -10.00 16.12 17.84
N LYS A 190 -11.24 15.66 17.87
CA LYS A 190 -12.42 16.47 18.19
C LYS A 190 -12.38 16.97 19.63
N ASP A 191 -12.02 16.11 20.58
CA ASP A 191 -11.99 16.42 22.01
C ASP A 191 -10.84 17.38 22.35
N VAL A 192 -9.65 17.19 21.79
CA VAL A 192 -8.51 18.12 21.91
C VAL A 192 -8.83 19.47 21.27
N ARG A 193 -9.44 19.48 20.06
CA ARG A 193 -9.85 20.73 19.41
C ARG A 193 -10.93 21.46 20.22
N LYS A 194 -11.86 20.75 20.84
CA LYS A 194 -12.92 21.27 21.71
C LYS A 194 -12.35 21.79 23.03
N LEU A 195 -11.32 21.13 23.55
CA LEU A 195 -10.61 21.56 24.76
C LEU A 195 -9.81 22.86 24.50
N LEU A 196 -9.06 22.89 23.40
CA LEU A 196 -8.28 24.08 23.00
C LEU A 196 -9.16 25.29 22.63
N SER A 197 -10.33 25.05 22.03
CA SER A 197 -11.28 26.14 21.71
C SER A 197 -11.99 26.67 22.94
N ARG A 198 -12.04 25.94 24.06
CA ARG A 198 -12.68 26.32 25.31
C ARG A 198 -11.79 27.24 26.17
N TYR A 199 -10.48 27.19 25.94
CA TYR A 199 -9.53 28.07 26.57
C TYR A 199 -9.12 29.16 25.60
N HIS A 200 -9.66 30.39 25.77
CA HIS A 200 -9.20 31.57 25.08
C HIS A 200 -7.76 31.92 25.53
N ILE A 201 -6.78 31.19 24.99
CA ILE A 201 -5.38 31.52 25.18
C ILE A 201 -5.03 32.56 24.13
N THR A 202 -5.05 33.83 24.55
CA THR A 202 -4.57 34.97 23.77
C THR A 202 -3.10 34.73 23.39
N LYS A 203 -2.81 34.90 22.11
CA LYS A 203 -1.45 34.82 21.52
C LYS A 203 -0.46 35.64 22.38
N PRO A 204 0.64 35.05 22.89
CA PRO A 204 1.85 34.69 22.16
C PRO A 204 2.63 33.42 22.66
N ILE A 205 1.98 32.36 23.11
CA ILE A 205 2.64 31.16 23.63
C ILE A 205 2.55 30.00 22.59
N VAL A 206 2.76 30.32 21.31
CA VAL A 206 2.53 29.36 20.23
C VAL A 206 3.71 28.36 20.05
N LYS A 207 4.95 28.78 20.31
CA LYS A 207 6.13 27.93 20.01
C LYS A 207 6.35 26.72 20.93
N PRO A 208 6.14 26.78 22.25
CA PRO A 208 6.25 25.58 23.11
C PRO A 208 5.07 24.62 22.95
N THR A 209 3.87 25.12 22.68
CA THR A 209 2.66 24.29 22.50
C THR A 209 2.66 23.53 21.19
N GLU A 210 3.20 24.09 20.11
CA GLU A 210 3.35 23.39 18.83
C GLU A 210 4.31 22.20 18.96
N ARG A 211 5.42 22.35 19.66
CA ARG A 211 6.35 21.23 19.93
C ARG A 211 5.73 20.17 20.83
N LEU A 212 4.99 20.57 21.88
CA LEU A 212 4.30 19.64 22.76
C LEU A 212 3.15 18.96 22.02
N GLU A 213 2.40 19.69 21.21
CA GLU A 213 1.33 19.14 20.38
C GLU A 213 1.89 18.18 19.31
N GLN A 214 3.02 18.51 18.66
CA GLN A 214 3.73 17.62 17.74
C GLN A 214 4.24 16.38 18.46
N SER A 215 4.82 16.51 19.64
CA SER A 215 5.29 15.36 20.45
C SER A 215 4.15 14.47 20.94
N LEU A 216 3.01 15.05 21.34
CA LEU A 216 1.82 14.27 21.70
C LEU A 216 1.16 13.63 20.47
N ARG A 217 1.15 14.32 19.32
CA ARG A 217 0.70 13.76 18.05
C ARG A 217 1.57 12.59 17.61
N SER A 218 2.89 12.70 17.74
CA SER A 218 3.83 11.61 17.34
C SER A 218 3.67 10.34 18.16
N ILE A 219 3.16 10.43 19.39
CA ILE A 219 2.96 9.27 20.27
C ILE A 219 1.60 8.59 20.03
N VAL A 220 0.60 9.33 19.56
CA VAL A 220 -0.81 8.88 19.51
C VAL A 220 -1.32 8.69 18.07
N THR A 221 -0.54 9.09 17.07
CA THR A 221 -0.96 8.97 15.65
C THR A 221 -0.34 7.76 14.96
N PRO A 222 -1.03 7.18 13.94
CA PRO A 222 -0.45 6.18 13.07
C PRO A 222 0.95 6.54 12.56
N GLY A 223 1.14 7.80 12.19
CA GLY A 223 2.42 8.31 11.74
C GLY A 223 3.52 8.33 12.81
N GLY A 224 3.15 8.32 14.10
CA GLY A 224 4.16 8.41 15.18
C GLY A 224 5.16 7.26 15.17
N PHE A 225 4.68 6.04 14.99
CA PHE A 225 5.52 4.86 14.87
C PHE A 225 6.49 4.97 13.68
N PHE A 226 5.99 5.34 12.51
CA PHE A 226 6.80 5.48 11.30
C PHE A 226 7.79 6.64 11.40
N ASN A 227 7.37 7.78 11.97
CA ASN A 227 8.23 8.94 12.17
C ASN A 227 9.39 8.64 13.14
N ILE A 228 9.16 7.84 14.20
CA ILE A 228 10.23 7.38 15.12
C ILE A 228 11.25 6.52 14.36
N LEU A 229 10.80 5.72 13.40
CA LEU A 229 11.66 4.92 12.54
C LEU A 229 12.31 5.72 11.39
N GLY A 230 12.06 7.03 11.31
CA GLY A 230 12.65 7.91 10.30
C GLY A 230 11.93 7.94 8.95
N TYR A 231 10.69 7.48 8.89
CA TYR A 231 9.86 7.53 7.68
C TYR A 231 8.94 8.74 7.67
N ASP A 232 8.74 9.32 6.50
CA ASP A 232 7.68 10.29 6.26
C ASP A 232 6.36 9.53 6.04
N TYR A 233 5.37 9.77 6.89
CA TYR A 233 4.08 9.07 6.85
C TYR A 233 2.99 9.97 6.28
N ILE A 234 2.25 9.44 5.30
CA ILE A 234 1.06 10.06 4.72
C ILE A 234 -0.11 9.08 4.89
N GLY A 235 -1.13 9.48 5.61
CA GLY A 235 -2.33 8.65 5.78
C GLY A 235 -2.99 8.81 7.15
N PRO A 236 -4.03 8.01 7.44
CA PRO A 236 -4.76 7.16 6.47
C PRO A 236 -5.51 8.01 5.43
N MET A 237 -5.64 7.49 4.22
CA MET A 237 -6.37 8.12 3.10
C MET A 237 -7.69 7.40 2.85
#